data_9af7fe0739e2679bc839278440fe551c
#
_entry.id   9af7fe0739e2679bc839278440fe551c
#
_cell.length_a   1.000
_cell.length_b   1.000
_cell.length_c   1.000
_cell.angle_alpha   90.00
_cell.angle_beta   90.00
_cell.angle_gamma   90.00
#
_symmetry.space_group_name_H-M   'P 1'
#
loop_
_entity.id
_entity.type
_entity.pdbx_description
1 polymer ?
#
loop_
_entity_poly.entity_id
_entity_poly.type
_entity_poly.pdbx_seq_one_letter_code
_entity_poly.pdbx_strand_id
1 'polypeptide(L)'
;MNIRILNKRMLLTTMVAAGAILAAACSGSTPEAVEISVNVTGEAMEPGTIRVKQDDMVTLKIDAEESGAFHLHGYDIEQDIDEDEVAHFYFVADATGRFRITFHHTGDAEAKKDDKEGDHGHDDEEGEEVNIGFLEVGPR
;
A
#
# COMPACT_ATOMS: atom_id res chain seq x y z
N MET A 1 18.30 59.25 58.11
CA MET A 1 19.67 58.73 57.84
C MET A 1 19.60 57.21 57.96
N ASN A 2 19.53 56.53 56.83
CA ASN A 2 20.06 55.23 56.53
C ASN A 2 19.37 54.62 55.32
N ILE A 3 19.80 55.08 54.20
CA ILE A 3 19.64 54.49 52.89
C ILE A 3 20.75 53.42 52.78
N ARG A 4 20.43 52.17 52.47
CA ARG A 4 21.33 51.20 51.84
C ARG A 4 21.14 49.76 52.23
N ILE A 5 19.90 49.28 52.25
CA ILE A 5 19.72 47.80 52.23
C ILE A 5 18.55 47.46 51.29
N LEU A 6 18.68 47.91 50.06
CA LEU A 6 17.66 47.54 49.06
C LEU A 6 18.37 47.36 47.73
N ASN A 7 19.23 46.38 47.56
CA ASN A 7 19.73 46.09 46.22
C ASN A 7 20.43 44.70 46.11
N LYS A 8 20.28 43.84 47.11
CA LYS A 8 20.95 42.53 47.00
C LYS A 8 20.03 41.29 46.85
N ARG A 9 18.72 41.53 46.76
CA ARG A 9 17.74 40.45 46.57
C ARG A 9 17.08 40.47 45.16
N MET A 10 17.46 41.39 44.30
CA MET A 10 16.83 41.55 42.98
C MET A 10 17.69 41.05 41.80
N LEU A 11 18.79 40.36 42.09
CA LEU A 11 19.72 39.89 41.02
C LEU A 11 19.84 38.39 40.92
N LEU A 12 18.91 37.63 41.54
CA LEU A 12 19.01 36.15 41.54
C LEU A 12 17.79 35.45 40.96
N THR A 13 16.93 36.13 40.22
CA THR A 13 15.68 35.54 39.66
C THR A 13 15.55 35.62 38.16
N THR A 14 16.66 35.89 37.40
CA THR A 14 16.58 36.01 35.93
C THR A 14 17.48 35.04 35.19
N MET A 15 17.77 33.83 35.72
CA MET A 15 18.60 32.89 35.00
C MET A 15 18.09 31.43 35.07
N VAL A 16 16.77 31.24 35.00
CA VAL A 16 16.15 29.91 34.81
C VAL A 16 14.98 30.06 33.86
N ALA A 17 15.22 30.34 32.59
CA ALA A 17 14.22 30.22 31.55
C ALA A 17 14.84 30.18 30.16
N ALA A 18 15.73 29.25 29.90
CA ALA A 18 16.17 28.96 28.53
C ALA A 18 16.55 27.49 28.39
N GLY A 19 15.69 26.62 28.86
CA GLY A 19 15.66 25.20 28.53
C GLY A 19 14.48 24.96 27.58
N ALA A 20 14.51 25.54 26.38
CA ALA A 20 13.55 25.19 25.35
C ALA A 20 13.83 23.75 24.93
N ILE A 21 13.02 22.83 25.41
CA ILE A 21 12.93 21.46 25.01
C ILE A 21 12.58 21.48 23.52
N LEU A 22 13.56 21.26 22.64
CA LEU A 22 13.31 20.77 21.30
C LEU A 22 12.86 19.31 21.40
N ALA A 23 11.61 19.10 21.79
CA ALA A 23 10.91 17.88 21.48
C ALA A 23 10.73 17.90 19.96
N ALA A 24 11.68 17.32 19.22
CA ALA A 24 11.46 16.92 17.86
C ALA A 24 10.30 15.91 17.92
N ALA A 25 9.08 16.41 17.69
CA ALA A 25 7.94 15.55 17.45
C ALA A 25 8.24 14.81 16.15
N CYS A 26 8.74 13.59 16.26
CA CYS A 26 8.57 12.60 15.21
C CYS A 26 7.07 12.37 15.11
N SER A 27 6.36 13.21 14.36
CA SER A 27 4.97 12.97 14.02
C SER A 27 4.92 11.96 12.89
N GLY A 28 5.34 10.73 13.16
CA GLY A 28 4.95 9.61 12.35
C GLY A 28 3.42 9.49 12.49
N SER A 29 2.70 9.53 11.37
CA SER A 29 1.27 9.24 11.38
C SER A 29 1.08 7.79 11.84
N THR A 30 0.01 7.50 12.60
CA THR A 30 -0.33 6.12 12.98
C THR A 30 -0.82 5.34 11.78
N PRO A 31 -0.61 3.98 11.71
CA PRO A 31 -1.22 3.13 10.72
C PRO A 31 -2.73 3.32 10.64
N GLU A 32 -3.26 3.37 9.44
CA GLU A 32 -4.69 3.57 9.18
C GLU A 32 -5.27 2.33 8.48
N ALA A 33 -6.56 2.07 8.73
CA ALA A 33 -7.33 1.13 7.93
C ALA A 33 -7.87 1.87 6.72
N VAL A 34 -7.44 1.46 5.53
CA VAL A 34 -7.78 2.12 4.25
C VAL A 34 -8.58 1.15 3.40
N GLU A 35 -9.76 1.59 2.93
CA GLU A 35 -10.59 0.83 2.00
C GLU A 35 -10.65 1.58 0.66
N ILE A 36 -10.36 0.87 -0.43
CA ILE A 36 -10.27 1.44 -1.78
C ILE A 36 -11.07 0.56 -2.73
N SER A 37 -11.99 1.17 -3.49
CA SER A 37 -12.69 0.48 -4.57
C SER A 37 -11.81 0.47 -5.82
N VAL A 38 -11.74 -0.68 -6.47
CA VAL A 38 -10.98 -0.93 -7.70
C VAL A 38 -11.91 -1.59 -8.70
N ASN A 39 -12.04 -0.99 -9.89
CA ASN A 39 -12.74 -1.61 -11.01
C ASN A 39 -11.70 -2.13 -12.01
N VAL A 40 -11.84 -3.38 -12.44
CA VAL A 40 -10.98 -4.01 -13.44
C VAL A 40 -11.79 -4.20 -14.72
N THR A 41 -11.32 -3.58 -15.81
CA THR A 41 -11.98 -3.63 -17.12
C THR A 41 -10.96 -3.97 -18.20
N GLY A 42 -11.02 -5.18 -18.75
CA GLY A 42 -10.01 -5.67 -19.69
C GLY A 42 -8.59 -5.55 -19.12
N GLU A 43 -7.70 -4.86 -19.82
CA GLU A 43 -6.28 -4.72 -19.44
C GLU A 43 -5.98 -3.50 -18.54
N ALA A 44 -6.96 -2.96 -17.84
CA ALA A 44 -6.80 -1.77 -17.01
C ALA A 44 -7.56 -1.85 -15.71
N MET A 45 -7.10 -1.12 -14.70
CA MET A 45 -7.85 -0.90 -13.48
C MET A 45 -8.05 0.59 -13.19
N GLU A 46 -9.14 0.92 -12.48
CA GLU A 46 -9.41 2.27 -11.98
C GLU A 46 -9.58 2.23 -10.44
N PRO A 47 -8.75 2.97 -9.68
CA PRO A 47 -7.66 3.84 -10.11
C PRO A 47 -6.44 3.06 -10.63
N GLY A 48 -5.78 3.50 -11.71
CA GLY A 48 -4.60 2.86 -12.29
C GLY A 48 -3.35 2.89 -11.39
N THR A 49 -3.39 3.65 -10.30
CA THR A 49 -2.38 3.66 -9.23
C THR A 49 -3.04 3.89 -7.88
N ILE A 50 -2.87 2.93 -7.01
CA ILE A 50 -3.29 2.98 -5.60
C ILE A 50 -2.14 3.59 -4.78
N ARG A 51 -2.45 4.57 -3.90
CA ARG A 51 -1.47 5.21 -3.03
C ARG A 51 -1.83 5.06 -1.57
N VAL A 52 -0.93 4.44 -0.80
CA VAL A 52 -1.08 4.24 0.65
C VAL A 52 0.24 4.57 1.36
N LYS A 53 0.23 4.56 2.67
CA LYS A 53 1.43 4.74 3.49
C LYS A 53 1.89 3.42 4.09
N GLN A 54 3.16 3.35 4.41
CA GLN A 54 3.74 2.20 5.09
C GLN A 54 2.94 1.86 6.36
N ASP A 55 2.78 0.58 6.61
CA ASP A 55 2.04 -0.02 7.73
C ASP A 55 0.51 0.20 7.71
N ASP A 56 -0.07 0.79 6.64
CA ASP A 56 -1.52 0.83 6.49
C ASP A 56 -2.09 -0.59 6.30
N MET A 57 -3.25 -0.83 6.92
CA MET A 57 -4.06 -2.02 6.68
C MET A 57 -5.00 -1.75 5.52
N VAL A 58 -4.72 -2.34 4.37
CA VAL A 58 -5.42 -2.04 3.12
C VAL A 58 -6.44 -3.11 2.80
N THR A 59 -7.63 -2.67 2.42
CA THR A 59 -8.69 -3.49 1.83
C THR A 59 -9.00 -2.95 0.46
N LEU A 60 -8.76 -3.72 -0.59
CA LEU A 60 -9.26 -3.41 -1.93
C LEU A 60 -10.60 -4.12 -2.11
N LYS A 61 -11.61 -3.37 -2.54
CA LYS A 61 -12.87 -3.91 -3.04
C LYS A 61 -12.78 -3.95 -4.55
N ILE A 62 -12.56 -5.15 -5.07
CA ILE A 62 -12.32 -5.38 -6.49
C ILE A 62 -13.62 -5.81 -7.15
N ASP A 63 -14.02 -5.07 -8.16
CA ASP A 63 -15.12 -5.36 -9.07
C ASP A 63 -14.53 -5.56 -10.46
N ALA A 64 -14.64 -6.75 -11.03
CA ALA A 64 -14.05 -7.10 -12.32
C ALA A 64 -15.16 -7.46 -13.34
N GLU A 65 -15.02 -7.00 -14.57
CA GLU A 65 -15.95 -7.33 -15.66
C GLU A 65 -15.80 -8.77 -16.15
N GLU A 66 -14.67 -9.41 -15.86
CA GLU A 66 -14.35 -10.79 -16.23
C GLU A 66 -13.68 -11.52 -15.07
N SER A 67 -13.95 -12.82 -14.94
CA SER A 67 -13.32 -13.63 -13.92
C SER A 67 -11.83 -13.84 -14.22
N GLY A 68 -11.01 -13.83 -13.15
CA GLY A 68 -9.56 -13.98 -13.29
C GLY A 68 -8.83 -14.00 -11.96
N ALA A 69 -7.51 -13.99 -11.98
CA ALA A 69 -6.66 -13.91 -10.81
C ALA A 69 -5.98 -12.53 -10.70
N PHE A 70 -6.21 -11.85 -9.59
CA PHE A 70 -5.58 -10.57 -9.26
C PHE A 70 -4.31 -10.84 -8.46
N HIS A 71 -3.16 -10.38 -8.97
CA HIS A 71 -1.86 -10.63 -8.35
C HIS A 71 -1.15 -9.32 -7.99
N LEU A 72 -0.80 -9.15 -6.71
CA LEU A 72 0.02 -8.05 -6.20
C LEU A 72 1.48 -8.50 -6.06
N HIS A 73 2.31 -8.15 -7.03
CA HIS A 73 3.73 -8.48 -7.03
C HIS A 73 4.48 -7.78 -5.90
N GLY A 74 5.49 -8.47 -5.35
CA GLY A 74 6.31 -7.96 -4.26
C GLY A 74 5.73 -8.22 -2.87
N TYR A 75 4.42 -8.39 -2.77
CA TYR A 75 3.72 -8.94 -1.61
C TYR A 75 3.44 -10.44 -1.78
N ASP A 76 3.53 -10.94 -3.01
CA ASP A 76 3.32 -12.34 -3.37
C ASP A 76 1.93 -12.83 -2.96
N ILE A 77 0.93 -12.00 -3.21
CA ILE A 77 -0.48 -12.30 -2.87
C ILE A 77 -1.28 -12.37 -4.17
N GLU A 78 -1.93 -13.50 -4.38
CA GLU A 78 -2.84 -13.75 -5.49
C GLU A 78 -4.22 -14.14 -4.95
N GLN A 79 -5.27 -13.71 -5.62
CA GLN A 79 -6.65 -14.03 -5.29
C GLN A 79 -7.50 -14.12 -6.54
N ASP A 80 -8.28 -15.20 -6.64
CA ASP A 80 -9.29 -15.33 -7.68
C ASP A 80 -10.42 -14.33 -7.48
N ILE A 81 -10.86 -13.73 -8.57
CA ILE A 81 -11.94 -12.75 -8.65
C ILE A 81 -13.01 -13.29 -9.60
N ASP A 82 -14.24 -13.33 -9.13
CA ASP A 82 -15.41 -13.70 -9.93
C ASP A 82 -16.09 -12.45 -10.50
N GLU A 83 -16.54 -12.49 -11.75
CA GLU A 83 -17.20 -11.36 -12.46
C GLU A 83 -18.51 -10.89 -11.82
N ASP A 84 -19.19 -11.76 -11.07
CA ASP A 84 -20.48 -11.48 -10.44
C ASP A 84 -20.38 -11.00 -8.99
N GLU A 85 -19.18 -10.93 -8.40
CA GLU A 85 -18.97 -10.62 -6.99
C GLU A 85 -17.89 -9.56 -6.77
N VAL A 86 -18.12 -8.68 -5.78
CA VAL A 86 -17.06 -7.76 -5.31
C VAL A 86 -16.13 -8.53 -4.38
N ALA A 87 -14.91 -8.76 -4.82
CA ALA A 87 -13.89 -9.42 -4.02
C ALA A 87 -13.25 -8.46 -3.01
N HIS A 88 -12.89 -8.98 -1.83
CA HIS A 88 -12.19 -8.24 -0.79
C HIS A 88 -10.75 -8.75 -0.67
N PHE A 89 -9.78 -7.92 -1.08
CA PHE A 89 -8.37 -8.23 -1.06
C PHE A 89 -7.67 -7.48 0.08
N TYR A 90 -7.10 -8.22 1.04
CA TYR A 90 -6.54 -7.68 2.28
C TYR A 90 -5.04 -7.82 2.35
N PHE A 91 -4.32 -6.75 2.72
CA PHE A 91 -2.90 -6.81 3.01
C PHE A 91 -2.46 -5.68 3.95
N VAL A 92 -1.26 -5.80 4.52
CA VAL A 92 -0.58 -4.71 5.24
C VAL A 92 0.51 -4.17 4.33
N ALA A 93 0.53 -2.85 4.11
CA ALA A 93 1.51 -2.17 3.26
C ALA A 93 2.86 -2.02 3.99
N ASP A 94 3.52 -3.12 4.37
CA ASP A 94 4.71 -3.15 5.23
C ASP A 94 6.01 -2.72 4.53
N ALA A 95 6.05 -2.75 3.20
CA ALA A 95 7.20 -2.37 2.38
C ALA A 95 6.93 -1.10 1.57
N THR A 96 7.83 -0.11 1.63
CA THR A 96 7.76 1.08 0.77
C THR A 96 8.24 0.76 -0.64
N GLY A 97 7.60 1.35 -1.64
CA GLY A 97 7.99 1.15 -3.04
C GLY A 97 6.83 1.27 -4.01
N ARG A 98 7.09 0.85 -5.25
CA ARG A 98 6.10 0.72 -6.30
C ARG A 98 6.01 -0.72 -6.74
N PHE A 99 4.84 -1.31 -6.59
CA PHE A 99 4.55 -2.72 -6.82
C PHE A 99 3.60 -2.85 -7.99
N ARG A 100 3.90 -3.79 -8.90
CA ARG A 100 3.06 -4.07 -10.06
C ARG A 100 1.84 -4.86 -9.63
N ILE A 101 0.70 -4.57 -10.25
CA ILE A 101 -0.53 -5.32 -10.12
C ILE A 101 -0.84 -5.92 -11.50
N THR A 102 -1.04 -7.22 -11.54
CA THR A 102 -1.39 -7.95 -12.76
C THR A 102 -2.73 -8.66 -12.61
N PHE A 103 -3.35 -8.98 -13.74
CA PHE A 103 -4.56 -9.75 -13.82
C PHE A 103 -4.42 -10.82 -14.88
N HIS A 104 -4.81 -12.06 -14.53
CA HIS A 104 -4.89 -13.19 -15.44
C HIS A 104 -6.34 -13.49 -15.74
N HIS A 105 -6.75 -13.42 -16.99
CA HIS A 105 -8.11 -13.78 -17.40
C HIS A 105 -8.27 -15.30 -17.44
N THR A 106 -9.27 -15.83 -16.74
CA THR A 106 -9.53 -17.29 -16.70
C THR A 106 -9.95 -17.86 -18.08
N GLY A 107 -10.42 -16.99 -18.98
CA GLY A 107 -10.84 -17.38 -20.34
C GLY A 107 -9.69 -17.79 -21.27
N ASP A 108 -8.46 -17.39 -20.98
CA ASP A 108 -7.31 -17.65 -21.85
C ASP A 108 -6.74 -19.07 -21.68
N ALA A 109 -7.04 -19.74 -20.56
CA ALA A 109 -6.58 -21.10 -20.28
C ALA A 109 -7.40 -22.18 -21.03
N GLU A 110 -8.64 -21.90 -21.45
CA GLU A 110 -9.49 -22.89 -22.13
C GLU A 110 -9.32 -22.93 -23.66
N ALA A 111 -8.75 -21.88 -24.25
CA ALA A 111 -8.61 -21.79 -25.71
C ALA A 111 -7.43 -22.62 -26.28
N LYS A 112 -6.58 -23.22 -25.44
CA LYS A 112 -5.37 -23.96 -25.86
C LYS A 112 -5.44 -25.48 -25.66
N LYS A 113 -6.62 -26.07 -25.42
CA LYS A 113 -6.78 -27.52 -25.24
C LYS A 113 -7.20 -28.27 -26.51
N ASP A 114 -6.69 -27.92 -27.69
CA ASP A 114 -6.82 -28.79 -28.86
C ASP A 114 -5.45 -29.05 -29.46
N ASP A 115 -5.04 -30.36 -29.32
CA ASP A 115 -4.06 -31.07 -30.11
C ASP A 115 -2.57 -30.64 -30.03
N LYS A 116 -1.84 -31.23 -29.03
CA LYS A 116 -0.55 -31.86 -29.31
C LYS A 116 -0.12 -32.81 -28.21
N GLU A 117 -0.21 -34.12 -28.51
CA GLU A 117 0.59 -35.14 -27.82
C GLU A 117 2.08 -34.96 -28.17
N GLY A 118 2.92 -34.91 -27.13
CA GLY A 118 4.34 -35.25 -27.23
C GLY A 118 5.31 -34.11 -27.00
N ASP A 119 5.88 -34.12 -25.89
CA ASP A 119 7.28 -33.93 -25.48
C ASP A 119 7.40 -33.19 -24.15
N HIS A 120 8.16 -33.79 -23.21
CA HIS A 120 8.38 -33.30 -21.88
C HIS A 120 9.31 -32.08 -21.90
N GLY A 121 8.72 -30.88 -21.89
CA GLY A 121 9.37 -29.64 -21.50
C GLY A 121 8.49 -29.04 -20.39
N HIS A 122 9.05 -28.84 -19.19
CA HIS A 122 8.47 -27.99 -18.18
C HIS A 122 8.64 -26.53 -18.64
N ASP A 123 7.79 -26.11 -19.56
CA ASP A 123 7.52 -24.70 -19.76
C ASP A 123 6.26 -24.42 -18.92
N ASP A 124 6.43 -23.69 -17.82
CA ASP A 124 5.35 -23.14 -17.05
C ASP A 124 4.57 -22.22 -17.99
N GLU A 125 3.51 -22.74 -18.62
CA GLU A 125 2.54 -21.94 -19.36
C GLU A 125 1.73 -21.12 -18.37
N GLU A 126 2.38 -20.13 -17.74
CA GLU A 126 1.69 -19.06 -17.07
C GLU A 126 0.89 -18.33 -18.17
N GLY A 127 -0.44 -18.31 -18.01
CA GLY A 127 -1.32 -17.50 -18.85
C GLY A 127 -0.79 -16.07 -18.89
N GLU A 128 -1.00 -15.35 -19.99
CA GLU A 128 -0.41 -14.02 -20.20
C GLU A 128 -0.86 -13.06 -19.09
N GLU A 129 0.08 -12.75 -18.17
CA GLU A 129 -0.13 -11.75 -17.11
C GLU A 129 -0.22 -10.35 -17.72
N VAL A 130 -1.38 -9.73 -17.60
CA VAL A 130 -1.57 -8.35 -18.02
C VAL A 130 -1.31 -7.39 -16.88
N ASN A 131 -0.41 -6.42 -17.07
CA ASN A 131 -0.19 -5.36 -16.07
C ASN A 131 -1.36 -4.36 -16.11
N ILE A 132 -2.22 -4.39 -15.10
CA ILE A 132 -3.39 -3.52 -15.01
C ILE A 132 -3.15 -2.24 -14.20
N GLY A 133 -2.09 -2.19 -13.35
CA GLY A 133 -1.82 -1.00 -12.54
C GLY A 133 -0.70 -1.17 -11.53
N PHE A 134 -0.67 -0.27 -10.55
CA PHE A 134 0.39 -0.21 -9.54
C PHE A 134 -0.14 0.13 -8.14
N LEU A 135 0.52 -0.44 -7.12
CA LEU A 135 0.46 0.03 -5.74
C LEU A 135 1.72 0.87 -5.45
N GLU A 136 1.55 2.08 -4.94
CA GLU A 136 2.63 2.94 -4.43
C GLU A 136 2.49 3.06 -2.91
N VAL A 137 3.50 2.59 -2.19
CA VAL A 137 3.58 2.70 -0.73
C VAL A 137 4.62 3.75 -0.38
N GLY A 138 4.15 4.88 0.13
CA GLY A 138 5.00 5.97 0.61
C GLY A 138 5.48 5.74 2.05
N PRO A 139 6.62 6.32 2.47
CA PRO A 139 7.06 6.28 3.86
C PRO A 139 6.07 7.04 4.76
N ARG A 140 6.07 6.65 6.03
CA ARG A 140 5.23 7.25 7.09
C ARG A 140 6.00 8.28 7.89
#